data_6aca62dfce71323cd922288970fa4398
#
_entry.id   6aca62dfce71323cd922288970fa4398
#
_cell.length_a   1.000
_cell.length_b   1.000
_cell.length_c   1.000
_cell.angle_alpha   90.00
_cell.angle_beta   90.00
_cell.angle_gamma   90.00
#
_symmetry.space_group_name_H-M   'P 1'
#
loop_
_entity.id
_entity.type
_entity.pdbx_description
1 polymer ?
#
loop_
_entity_poly.entity_id
_entity_poly.type
_entity_poly.pdbx_seq_one_letter_code
_entity_poly.pdbx_strand_id
1 'polypeptide(L)'
;RRDFLDGLALTIAAGLAPCDLLAQGLLAAPYPPALTGLRGQHDGSFEAAHTLPFDRVRYRVDHLPVEEEYDCIVVGGGISGLSAAWFYRQRFGADAKILVLDNHDDFGGHARRNEFTAGDRLLIAYGGSESLQSPQANFSPIVNDLMKELGVEPDRFRKYFDQTLYPGLGLSRGSFFDRDRFGVDKLVTGDPTDWVADDIPRDRRNGRPIEAFLRDFPMTPEARRQLLDLFTGRRVTLGHLKDDAAREEYLAGI
;
A
#
# COMPACT_ATOMS: atom_id res chain seq x y z
N ARG A 1 4.94 -26.16 -8.05
CA ARG A 1 4.48 -25.07 -8.96
C ARG A 1 3.07 -25.36 -9.49
N ARG A 2 2.85 -26.55 -10.04
CA ARG A 2 1.52 -27.00 -10.50
C ARG A 2 0.54 -27.09 -9.32
N ASP A 3 0.97 -27.72 -8.24
CA ASP A 3 0.15 -27.97 -7.03
C ASP A 3 -0.32 -26.69 -6.34
N PHE A 4 0.43 -25.57 -6.46
CA PHE A 4 0.03 -24.28 -5.90
C PHE A 4 -1.04 -23.59 -6.76
N LEU A 5 -0.86 -23.61 -8.08
CA LEU A 5 -1.87 -23.05 -9.01
C LEU A 5 -3.14 -23.90 -8.97
N ASP A 6 -3.01 -25.23 -8.87
CA ASP A 6 -4.14 -26.15 -8.68
C ASP A 6 -4.82 -25.92 -7.33
N GLY A 7 -4.06 -25.64 -6.26
CA GLY A 7 -4.59 -25.29 -4.95
C GLY A 7 -5.37 -23.96 -4.97
N LEU A 8 -4.81 -22.91 -5.56
CA LEU A 8 -5.47 -21.60 -5.66
C LEU A 8 -6.68 -21.65 -6.60
N ALA A 9 -6.58 -22.34 -7.72
CA ALA A 9 -7.68 -22.54 -8.66
C ALA A 9 -8.81 -23.37 -8.02
N LEU A 10 -8.50 -24.42 -7.29
CA LEU A 10 -9.47 -25.21 -6.53
C LEU A 10 -10.16 -24.41 -5.42
N THR A 11 -9.43 -23.55 -4.72
CA THR A 11 -9.99 -22.72 -3.65
C THR A 11 -10.89 -21.62 -4.18
N ILE A 12 -10.48 -20.99 -5.27
CA ILE A 12 -11.31 -20.03 -5.98
C ILE A 12 -12.52 -20.75 -6.62
N ALA A 13 -12.35 -21.96 -7.15
CA ALA A 13 -13.45 -22.76 -7.73
C ALA A 13 -14.48 -23.23 -6.67
N ALA A 14 -14.06 -23.46 -5.43
CA ALA A 14 -14.95 -23.85 -4.35
C ALA A 14 -15.76 -22.70 -3.74
N GLY A 15 -15.54 -21.45 -4.15
CA GLY A 15 -16.24 -20.28 -3.61
C GLY A 15 -15.91 -19.99 -2.13
N LEU A 16 -14.87 -20.60 -1.59
CA LEU A 16 -14.46 -20.42 -0.21
C LEU A 16 -13.58 -19.16 -0.10
N ALA A 17 -13.86 -18.32 0.89
CA ALA A 17 -12.99 -17.21 1.21
C ALA A 17 -11.63 -17.74 1.72
N PRO A 18 -10.50 -17.06 1.43
CA PRO A 18 -9.18 -17.49 1.90
C PRO A 18 -9.11 -17.70 3.42
N CYS A 19 -9.89 -16.95 4.20
CA CYS A 19 -10.00 -17.11 5.64
C CYS A 19 -10.70 -18.41 6.05
N ASP A 20 -11.68 -18.88 5.27
CA ASP A 20 -12.40 -20.14 5.58
C ASP A 20 -11.49 -21.35 5.36
N LEU A 21 -10.56 -21.24 4.44
CA LEU A 21 -9.55 -22.27 4.15
C LEU A 21 -8.48 -22.36 5.22
N LEU A 22 -8.06 -21.21 5.75
CA LEU A 22 -7.19 -21.15 6.92
C LEU A 22 -7.87 -21.75 8.15
N ALA A 23 -9.16 -21.47 8.34
CA ALA A 23 -9.95 -22.01 9.44
C ALA A 23 -10.21 -23.51 9.34
N GLN A 24 -10.27 -24.07 8.12
CA GLN A 24 -10.51 -25.50 7.88
C GLN A 24 -9.25 -26.35 7.85
N GLY A 25 -8.06 -25.75 8.04
CA GLY A 25 -6.79 -26.48 8.01
C GLY A 25 -6.41 -27.06 6.64
N LEU A 26 -7.11 -26.67 5.58
CA LEU A 26 -6.86 -27.13 4.21
C LEU A 26 -5.55 -26.55 3.61
N LEU A 27 -4.95 -25.57 4.28
CA LEU A 27 -3.63 -25.05 3.96
C LEU A 27 -2.54 -25.70 4.83
N ALA A 28 -2.61 -27.02 4.99
CA ALA A 28 -1.56 -27.78 5.70
C ALA A 28 -0.25 -27.90 4.90
N ALA A 29 -0.22 -27.50 3.64
CA ALA A 29 1.02 -27.35 2.90
C ALA A 29 1.74 -26.07 3.35
N PRO A 30 3.07 -26.07 3.50
CA PRO A 30 3.79 -24.87 3.85
C PRO A 30 3.52 -23.79 2.79
N TYR A 31 2.86 -22.71 3.23
CA TYR A 31 2.63 -21.54 2.40
C TYR A 31 3.98 -20.99 1.91
N PRO A 32 4.13 -20.57 0.64
CA PRO A 32 5.41 -20.10 0.11
C PRO A 32 6.18 -19.09 0.97
N PRO A 33 5.55 -18.17 1.73
CA PRO A 33 6.25 -17.31 2.67
C PRO A 33 6.97 -18.01 3.81
N ALA A 34 6.69 -19.29 4.08
CA ALA A 34 7.47 -20.08 5.03
C ALA A 34 8.92 -20.32 4.56
N LEU A 35 9.23 -20.00 3.31
CA LEU A 35 10.61 -19.92 2.83
C LEU A 35 11.23 -18.65 3.38
N THR A 36 12.21 -18.79 4.28
CA THR A 36 12.81 -17.69 5.01
C THR A 36 13.66 -16.76 4.15
N GLY A 37 13.72 -15.49 4.54
CA GLY A 37 14.60 -14.48 3.97
C GLY A 37 13.92 -13.53 2.98
N LEU A 38 14.70 -12.64 2.39
CA LEU A 38 14.28 -11.74 1.34
C LEU A 38 14.05 -12.53 0.05
N ARG A 39 12.88 -12.31 -0.55
CA ARG A 39 12.47 -12.99 -1.77
C ARG A 39 12.11 -11.96 -2.85
N GLY A 40 12.26 -12.36 -4.10
CA GLY A 40 11.97 -11.51 -5.25
C GLY A 40 13.19 -11.21 -6.10
N GLN A 41 14.38 -11.62 -5.64
CA GLN A 41 15.61 -11.59 -6.41
C GLN A 41 16.15 -13.03 -6.49
N HIS A 42 15.71 -13.74 -7.49
CA HIS A 42 16.11 -15.11 -7.81
C HIS A 42 16.39 -15.22 -9.30
N ASP A 43 17.07 -16.28 -9.72
CA ASP A 43 17.34 -16.54 -11.13
C ASP A 43 16.03 -16.54 -11.93
N GLY A 44 16.00 -15.77 -13.01
CA GLY A 44 14.81 -15.59 -13.85
C GLY A 44 13.86 -14.49 -13.39
N SER A 45 14.12 -13.82 -12.27
CA SER A 45 13.20 -12.76 -11.76
C SER A 45 13.19 -11.49 -12.61
N PHE A 46 14.30 -11.19 -13.29
CA PHE A 46 14.41 -10.00 -14.13
C PHE A 46 15.12 -10.24 -15.47
N GLU A 47 15.88 -11.33 -15.63
CA GLU A 47 16.70 -11.58 -16.82
C GLU A 47 15.86 -11.65 -18.08
N ALA A 48 14.75 -12.42 -18.04
CA ALA A 48 13.84 -12.52 -19.19
C ALA A 48 13.19 -11.17 -19.55
N ALA A 49 12.89 -10.34 -18.55
CA ALA A 49 12.36 -9.00 -18.79
C ALA A 49 13.43 -8.08 -19.41
N HIS A 50 14.70 -8.26 -19.06
CA HIS A 50 15.81 -7.48 -19.60
C HIS A 50 16.19 -7.86 -21.02
N THR A 51 16.05 -9.12 -21.42
CA THR A 51 16.39 -9.57 -22.78
C THR A 51 15.57 -8.87 -23.85
N LEU A 52 14.33 -8.50 -23.59
CA LEU A 52 13.47 -7.80 -24.55
C LEU A 52 13.95 -6.37 -24.85
N PRO A 53 14.15 -5.48 -23.86
CA PRO A 53 14.53 -4.09 -24.11
C PRO A 53 16.03 -3.91 -24.36
N PHE A 54 16.91 -4.66 -23.72
CA PHE A 54 18.36 -4.46 -23.78
C PHE A 54 19.03 -5.31 -24.85
N ASP A 55 18.74 -6.62 -24.91
CA ASP A 55 19.33 -7.54 -25.88
C ASP A 55 18.52 -7.58 -27.17
N ARG A 56 17.35 -6.94 -27.20
CA ARG A 56 16.42 -6.85 -28.35
C ARG A 56 15.99 -8.22 -28.86
N VAL A 57 15.94 -9.21 -28.01
CA VAL A 57 15.45 -10.55 -28.33
C VAL A 57 13.97 -10.47 -28.71
N ARG A 58 13.60 -11.09 -29.83
CA ARG A 58 12.22 -11.22 -30.27
C ARG A 58 11.83 -12.68 -30.26
N TYR A 59 10.86 -13.01 -29.43
CA TYR A 59 10.30 -14.36 -29.39
C TYR A 59 9.27 -14.50 -30.52
N ARG A 60 9.45 -15.55 -31.33
CA ARG A 60 8.47 -15.89 -32.38
C ARG A 60 7.43 -16.81 -31.76
N VAL A 61 6.20 -16.33 -31.64
CA VAL A 61 5.11 -17.05 -30.99
C VAL A 61 4.05 -17.56 -31.98
N ASP A 62 4.12 -17.11 -33.23
CA ASP A 62 3.07 -17.32 -34.25
C ASP A 62 2.86 -18.80 -34.61
N HIS A 63 3.81 -19.66 -34.30
CA HIS A 63 3.79 -21.09 -34.62
C HIS A 63 3.68 -21.99 -33.39
N LEU A 64 3.54 -21.41 -32.21
CA LEU A 64 3.36 -22.20 -31.00
C LEU A 64 1.94 -22.75 -30.94
N PRO A 65 1.77 -24.04 -30.58
CA PRO A 65 0.43 -24.55 -30.37
C PRO A 65 -0.24 -23.88 -29.18
N VAL A 66 -1.55 -23.72 -29.30
CA VAL A 66 -2.37 -23.33 -28.16
C VAL A 66 -2.51 -24.54 -27.24
N GLU A 67 -2.05 -24.44 -26.02
CA GLU A 67 -2.11 -25.53 -25.04
C GLU A 67 -3.42 -25.47 -24.22
N GLU A 68 -3.83 -24.27 -23.83
CA GLU A 68 -5.01 -24.06 -22.99
C GLU A 68 -5.72 -22.75 -23.37
N GLU A 69 -7.02 -22.68 -23.10
CA GLU A 69 -7.85 -21.48 -23.29
C GLU A 69 -8.44 -21.01 -21.96
N TYR A 70 -8.43 -19.70 -21.77
CA TYR A 70 -8.93 -19.02 -20.58
C TYR A 70 -9.83 -17.87 -20.96
N ASP A 71 -10.84 -17.60 -20.13
CA ASP A 71 -11.71 -16.44 -20.27
C ASP A 71 -11.00 -15.13 -19.93
N CYS A 72 -10.01 -15.21 -19.02
CA CYS A 72 -9.19 -14.07 -18.62
C CYS A 72 -7.79 -14.51 -18.28
N ILE A 73 -6.79 -13.77 -18.77
CA ILE A 73 -5.39 -13.93 -18.37
C ILE A 73 -4.95 -12.65 -17.67
N VAL A 74 -4.52 -12.78 -16.41
CA VAL A 74 -3.99 -11.70 -15.59
C VAL A 74 -2.48 -11.85 -15.50
N VAL A 75 -1.75 -10.83 -15.90
CA VAL A 75 -0.27 -10.80 -15.81
C VAL A 75 0.13 -10.00 -14.59
N GLY A 76 0.73 -10.67 -13.62
CA GLY A 76 1.14 -10.15 -12.32
C GLY A 76 0.22 -10.58 -11.18
N GLY A 77 0.79 -11.28 -10.19
CA GLY A 77 0.10 -11.77 -8.99
C GLY A 77 0.15 -10.80 -7.81
N GLY A 78 0.36 -9.50 -8.06
CA GLY A 78 0.27 -8.46 -7.04
C GLY A 78 -1.18 -8.09 -6.68
N ILE A 79 -1.36 -7.11 -5.79
CA ILE A 79 -2.69 -6.65 -5.34
C ILE A 79 -3.60 -6.32 -6.53
N SER A 80 -3.09 -5.58 -7.51
CA SER A 80 -3.88 -5.17 -8.69
C SER A 80 -4.33 -6.37 -9.52
N GLY A 81 -3.42 -7.33 -9.79
CA GLY A 81 -3.75 -8.51 -10.59
C GLY A 81 -4.74 -9.43 -9.87
N LEU A 82 -4.51 -9.68 -8.59
CA LEU A 82 -5.43 -10.50 -7.78
C LEU A 82 -6.81 -9.84 -7.66
N SER A 83 -6.86 -8.53 -7.48
CA SER A 83 -8.13 -7.77 -7.48
C SER A 83 -8.83 -7.84 -8.83
N ALA A 84 -8.09 -7.72 -9.93
CA ALA A 84 -8.66 -7.84 -11.28
C ALA A 84 -9.27 -9.23 -11.50
N ALA A 85 -8.57 -10.30 -11.11
CA ALA A 85 -9.10 -11.67 -11.18
C ALA A 85 -10.36 -11.83 -10.31
N TRP A 86 -10.35 -11.26 -9.11
CA TRP A 86 -11.50 -11.28 -8.20
C TRP A 86 -12.72 -10.60 -8.81
N PHE A 87 -12.59 -9.35 -9.27
CA PHE A 87 -13.70 -8.60 -9.86
C PHE A 87 -14.18 -9.20 -11.18
N TYR A 88 -13.28 -9.78 -11.97
CA TYR A 88 -13.67 -10.51 -13.17
C TYR A 88 -14.59 -11.68 -12.81
N ARG A 89 -14.22 -12.48 -11.81
CA ARG A 89 -15.02 -13.59 -11.33
C ARG A 89 -16.36 -13.15 -10.76
N GLN A 90 -16.40 -12.07 -9.98
CA GLN A 90 -17.65 -11.48 -9.48
C GLN A 90 -18.58 -11.08 -10.64
N ARG A 91 -18.02 -10.58 -11.73
CA ARG A 91 -18.77 -10.11 -12.88
C ARG A 91 -19.28 -11.24 -13.77
N PHE A 92 -18.48 -12.28 -14.01
CA PHE A 92 -18.72 -13.31 -15.01
C PHE A 92 -19.09 -14.68 -14.43
N GLY A 93 -19.03 -14.83 -13.13
CA GLY A 93 -19.47 -16.03 -12.43
C GLY A 93 -18.32 -16.93 -11.96
N ALA A 94 -18.69 -17.92 -11.15
CA ALA A 94 -17.74 -18.84 -10.52
C ALA A 94 -17.02 -19.78 -11.52
N ASP A 95 -17.65 -20.03 -12.65
CA ASP A 95 -17.11 -20.96 -13.67
C ASP A 95 -16.13 -20.31 -14.63
N ALA A 96 -15.91 -18.98 -14.50
CA ALA A 96 -14.94 -18.28 -15.32
C ALA A 96 -13.53 -18.83 -15.11
N LYS A 97 -12.91 -19.27 -16.20
CA LYS A 97 -11.52 -19.76 -16.23
C LYS A 97 -10.57 -18.57 -16.23
N ILE A 98 -9.87 -18.38 -15.14
CA ILE A 98 -8.92 -17.28 -14.97
C ILE A 98 -7.51 -17.84 -14.75
N LEU A 99 -6.56 -17.38 -15.55
CA LEU A 99 -5.14 -17.65 -15.36
C LEU A 99 -4.45 -16.42 -14.80
N VAL A 100 -3.75 -16.58 -13.68
CA VAL A 100 -2.86 -15.54 -13.13
C VAL A 100 -1.42 -15.98 -13.35
N LEU A 101 -0.67 -15.19 -14.10
CA LEU A 101 0.75 -15.41 -14.37
C LEU A 101 1.59 -14.47 -13.54
N ASP A 102 2.62 -14.98 -12.89
CA ASP A 102 3.63 -14.17 -12.21
C ASP A 102 5.02 -14.69 -12.52
N ASN A 103 5.99 -13.78 -12.58
CA ASN A 103 7.39 -14.11 -12.80
C ASN A 103 8.09 -14.59 -11.52
N HIS A 104 7.47 -14.36 -10.37
CA HIS A 104 7.98 -14.77 -9.08
C HIS A 104 7.38 -16.11 -8.64
N ASP A 105 8.02 -16.73 -7.68
CA ASP A 105 7.62 -18.02 -7.11
C ASP A 105 6.54 -17.90 -6.03
N ASP A 106 6.01 -16.68 -5.84
CA ASP A 106 4.96 -16.36 -4.87
C ASP A 106 4.13 -15.17 -5.34
N PHE A 107 2.89 -15.07 -4.86
CA PHE A 107 2.00 -13.95 -5.12
C PHE A 107 2.20 -12.80 -4.12
N GLY A 108 1.51 -11.69 -4.37
CA GLY A 108 1.48 -10.51 -3.49
C GLY A 108 2.26 -9.31 -4.03
N GLY A 109 3.21 -9.50 -4.95
CA GLY A 109 3.99 -8.41 -5.50
C GLY A 109 4.72 -7.62 -4.40
N HIS A 110 4.55 -6.30 -4.35
CA HIS A 110 5.10 -5.44 -3.29
C HIS A 110 4.52 -5.71 -1.90
N ALA A 111 3.31 -6.25 -1.81
CA ALA A 111 2.66 -6.56 -0.54
C ALA A 111 3.02 -7.95 0.02
N ARG A 112 3.96 -8.65 -0.63
CA ARG A 112 4.40 -9.95 -0.18
C ARG A 112 5.01 -9.89 1.21
N ARG A 113 4.61 -10.83 2.07
CA ARG A 113 5.16 -11.01 3.39
C ARG A 113 6.54 -11.69 3.32
N ASN A 114 7.50 -11.18 4.06
CA ASN A 114 8.79 -11.84 4.29
C ASN A 114 8.81 -12.46 5.69
N GLU A 115 9.32 -13.67 5.80
CA GLU A 115 9.47 -14.37 7.06
C GLU A 115 10.93 -14.69 7.34
N PHE A 116 11.35 -14.46 8.57
CA PHE A 116 12.71 -14.72 9.05
C PHE A 116 12.65 -15.55 10.31
N THR A 117 13.58 -16.46 10.48
CA THR A 117 13.72 -17.23 11.70
C THR A 117 14.95 -16.77 12.47
N ALA A 118 14.77 -16.39 13.72
CA ALA A 118 15.84 -16.00 14.64
C ALA A 118 15.75 -16.85 15.91
N GLY A 119 16.56 -17.90 15.98
CA GLY A 119 16.39 -18.97 16.97
C GLY A 119 15.04 -19.64 16.82
N ASP A 120 14.26 -19.70 17.88
CA ASP A 120 12.91 -20.27 17.89
C ASP A 120 11.81 -19.27 17.55
N ARG A 121 12.15 -18.05 17.15
CA ARG A 121 11.19 -16.98 16.88
C ARG A 121 11.00 -16.79 15.38
N LEU A 122 9.74 -16.84 14.96
CA LEU A 122 9.34 -16.35 13.64
C LEU A 122 9.17 -14.82 13.69
N LEU A 123 9.88 -14.14 12.82
CA LEU A 123 9.77 -12.70 12.60
C LEU A 123 9.12 -12.48 11.25
N ILE A 124 8.08 -11.66 11.23
CA ILE A 124 7.38 -11.30 10.00
C ILE A 124 7.75 -9.86 9.67
N ALA A 125 8.18 -9.66 8.44
CA ALA A 125 8.43 -8.34 7.89
C ALA A 125 7.57 -8.12 6.64
N TYR A 126 7.25 -6.87 6.40
CA TYR A 126 6.61 -6.47 5.15
C TYR A 126 7.62 -6.47 3.99
N GLY A 127 7.10 -6.55 2.77
CA GLY A 127 7.89 -6.41 1.54
C GLY A 127 8.11 -4.94 1.18
N GLY A 128 7.67 -4.54 -0.01
CA GLY A 128 7.70 -3.14 -0.44
C GLY A 128 6.52 -2.30 0.05
N SER A 129 5.43 -2.92 0.50
CA SER A 129 4.26 -2.24 1.08
C SER A 129 4.35 -2.26 2.59
N GLU A 130 4.48 -1.07 3.18
CA GLU A 130 4.61 -0.91 4.62
C GLU A 130 3.26 -0.65 5.29
N SER A 131 2.46 0.23 4.72
CA SER A 131 1.29 0.78 5.39
C SER A 131 0.01 0.51 4.63
N LEU A 132 -1.03 0.15 5.36
CA LEU A 132 -2.40 0.31 4.92
C LEU A 132 -2.86 1.69 5.42
N GLN A 133 -2.86 2.69 4.53
CA GLN A 133 -3.31 4.04 4.89
C GLN A 133 -4.77 3.99 5.33
N SER A 134 -5.11 4.86 6.28
CA SER A 134 -6.44 4.90 6.92
C SER A 134 -7.58 4.53 5.96
N PRO A 135 -8.11 3.32 6.04
CA PRO A 135 -9.08 2.84 5.06
C PRO A 135 -10.37 3.64 5.08
N GLN A 136 -10.72 4.18 6.24
CA GLN A 136 -11.97 4.93 6.43
C GLN A 136 -12.00 6.27 5.70
N ALA A 137 -10.84 6.93 5.52
CA ALA A 137 -10.78 8.24 4.91
C ALA A 137 -10.56 8.21 3.38
N ASN A 138 -9.86 7.19 2.87
CA ASN A 138 -9.31 7.22 1.52
C ASN A 138 -9.81 6.08 0.61
N PHE A 139 -10.48 5.08 1.16
CA PHE A 139 -10.93 3.96 0.34
C PHE A 139 -12.30 4.24 -0.27
N SER A 140 -12.42 3.96 -1.57
CA SER A 140 -13.71 3.97 -2.24
C SER A 140 -14.64 2.87 -1.69
N PRO A 141 -15.97 2.98 -1.89
CA PRO A 141 -16.91 1.95 -1.46
C PRO A 141 -16.54 0.55 -1.96
N ILE A 142 -16.11 0.44 -3.22
CA ILE A 142 -15.74 -0.85 -3.82
C ILE A 142 -14.51 -1.48 -3.14
N VAL A 143 -13.54 -0.67 -2.71
CA VAL A 143 -12.36 -1.14 -1.97
C VAL A 143 -12.76 -1.56 -0.56
N ASN A 144 -13.63 -0.79 0.11
CA ASN A 144 -14.14 -1.16 1.43
C ASN A 144 -14.93 -2.48 1.40
N ASP A 145 -15.72 -2.71 0.35
CA ASP A 145 -16.44 -3.96 0.20
C ASP A 145 -15.49 -5.14 -0.05
N LEU A 146 -14.48 -4.96 -0.91
CA LEU A 146 -13.44 -5.98 -1.10
C LEU A 146 -12.71 -6.29 0.22
N MET A 147 -12.35 -5.29 1.01
CA MET A 147 -11.70 -5.48 2.31
C MET A 147 -12.57 -6.30 3.27
N LYS A 148 -13.87 -6.03 3.32
CA LYS A 148 -14.82 -6.81 4.13
C LYS A 148 -14.90 -8.27 3.67
N GLU A 149 -14.98 -8.49 2.36
CA GLU A 149 -15.02 -9.85 1.79
C GLU A 149 -13.73 -10.63 2.08
N LEU A 150 -12.59 -9.95 2.11
CA LEU A 150 -11.30 -10.53 2.52
C LEU A 150 -11.17 -10.73 4.04
N GLY A 151 -12.16 -10.33 4.84
CA GLY A 151 -12.12 -10.41 6.29
C GLY A 151 -11.18 -9.40 6.94
N VAL A 152 -10.80 -8.35 6.22
CA VAL A 152 -9.98 -7.25 6.75
C VAL A 152 -10.89 -6.21 7.39
N GLU A 153 -10.81 -6.11 8.72
CA GLU A 153 -11.55 -5.16 9.52
C GLU A 153 -10.65 -3.97 9.87
N PRO A 154 -10.77 -2.82 9.20
CA PRO A 154 -9.89 -1.66 9.43
C PRO A 154 -9.89 -1.15 10.87
N ASP A 155 -11.03 -1.23 11.56
CA ASP A 155 -11.14 -0.79 12.95
C ASP A 155 -10.29 -1.62 13.93
N ARG A 156 -9.89 -2.84 13.54
CA ARG A 156 -9.00 -3.67 14.36
C ARG A 156 -7.61 -3.09 14.45
N PHE A 157 -7.13 -2.38 13.42
CA PHE A 157 -5.81 -1.75 13.43
C PHE A 157 -5.65 -0.77 14.60
N ARG A 158 -6.71 -0.02 14.95
CA ARG A 158 -6.69 0.88 16.11
C ARG A 158 -6.46 0.16 17.43
N LYS A 159 -6.87 -1.10 17.54
CA LYS A 159 -6.71 -1.89 18.76
C LYS A 159 -5.31 -2.50 18.89
N TYR A 160 -4.65 -2.73 17.78
CA TYR A 160 -3.34 -3.38 17.75
C TYR A 160 -2.18 -2.38 17.64
N PHE A 161 -2.47 -1.15 17.28
CA PHE A 161 -1.48 -0.08 17.26
C PHE A 161 -1.30 0.49 18.68
N ASP A 162 -0.08 0.45 19.20
CA ASP A 162 0.22 1.06 20.49
C ASP A 162 0.29 2.58 20.36
N GLN A 163 -0.85 3.23 20.56
CA GLN A 163 -1.00 4.69 20.50
C GLN A 163 -0.24 5.42 21.59
N THR A 164 0.24 4.72 22.61
CA THR A 164 0.93 5.32 23.76
C THR A 164 2.45 5.21 23.68
N LEU A 165 2.99 4.41 22.77
CA LEU A 165 4.42 4.15 22.67
C LEU A 165 5.24 5.45 22.55
N TYR A 166 5.06 6.19 21.49
CA TYR A 166 5.81 7.43 21.27
C TYR A 166 5.42 8.56 22.21
N PRO A 167 4.13 8.84 22.43
CA PRO A 167 3.72 9.85 23.40
C PRO A 167 4.19 9.55 24.82
N GLY A 168 4.15 8.28 25.24
CA GLY A 168 4.59 7.86 26.57
C GLY A 168 6.10 8.03 26.82
N LEU A 169 6.89 8.08 25.74
CA LEU A 169 8.31 8.42 25.79
C LEU A 169 8.58 9.93 25.74
N GLY A 170 7.53 10.76 25.80
CA GLY A 170 7.65 12.22 25.64
C GLY A 170 7.96 12.66 24.21
N LEU A 171 7.87 11.76 23.23
CA LEU A 171 8.15 12.07 21.84
C LEU A 171 6.92 12.73 21.19
N SER A 172 7.20 13.56 20.21
CA SER A 172 6.22 14.14 19.31
C SER A 172 6.73 14.07 17.88
N ARG A 173 5.84 14.27 16.92
CA ARG A 173 6.27 14.53 15.55
C ARG A 173 6.97 15.87 15.44
N GLY A 174 7.74 16.03 14.39
CA GLY A 174 8.42 17.27 14.09
C GLY A 174 8.70 17.40 12.61
N SER A 175 9.04 18.62 12.21
CA SER A 175 9.46 18.96 10.86
C SER A 175 10.95 19.29 10.89
N PHE A 176 11.73 18.64 10.04
CA PHE A 176 13.14 18.96 9.84
C PHE A 176 13.29 19.87 8.63
N PHE A 177 14.01 20.96 8.80
CA PHE A 177 14.35 21.92 7.77
C PHE A 177 15.84 21.80 7.47
N ASP A 178 16.17 21.53 6.23
CA ASP A 178 17.55 21.38 5.78
C ASP A 178 18.17 22.74 5.40
N ARG A 179 19.48 22.82 5.54
CA ARG A 179 20.25 24.04 5.28
C ARG A 179 20.21 24.47 3.83
N ASP A 180 20.17 23.54 2.90
CA ASP A 180 20.27 23.84 1.48
C ASP A 180 19.04 24.60 1.00
N ARG A 181 17.86 24.29 1.58
CA ARG A 181 16.58 24.93 1.22
C ARG A 181 16.21 26.09 2.14
N PHE A 182 16.51 25.97 3.42
CA PHE A 182 16.05 26.91 4.45
C PHE A 182 17.18 27.74 5.08
N GLY A 183 18.43 27.55 4.67
CA GLY A 183 19.58 28.27 5.19
C GLY A 183 20.05 27.80 6.58
N VAL A 184 19.35 26.83 7.19
CA VAL A 184 19.65 26.32 8.53
C VAL A 184 19.16 24.87 8.67
N ASP A 185 19.93 24.05 9.38
CA ASP A 185 19.48 22.74 9.83
C ASP A 185 18.71 22.92 11.14
N LYS A 186 17.41 22.69 11.11
CA LYS A 186 16.54 22.91 12.27
C LYS A 186 15.45 21.85 12.38
N LEU A 187 15.37 21.21 13.53
CA LEU A 187 14.24 20.36 13.90
C LEU A 187 13.25 21.16 14.74
N VAL A 188 12.01 21.22 14.31
CA VAL A 188 10.90 21.81 15.06
C VAL A 188 9.97 20.69 15.49
N THR A 189 9.86 20.45 16.78
CA THR A 189 9.05 19.38 17.39
C THR A 189 7.71 19.87 17.88
N GLY A 190 6.79 18.94 18.17
CA GLY A 190 5.46 19.27 18.69
C GLY A 190 4.44 19.58 17.60
N ASP A 191 4.49 18.86 16.48
CA ASP A 191 3.52 18.96 15.40
C ASP A 191 2.13 18.56 15.92
N PRO A 192 1.13 19.47 15.87
CA PRO A 192 -0.23 19.19 16.31
C PRO A 192 -1.11 18.60 15.21
N THR A 193 -0.63 18.49 13.99
CA THR A 193 -1.48 18.15 12.84
C THR A 193 -1.91 16.69 12.84
N ASP A 194 -3.07 16.43 12.25
CA ASP A 194 -3.56 15.09 12.00
C ASP A 194 -2.90 14.52 10.76
N TRP A 195 -2.29 13.36 10.90
CA TRP A 195 -1.88 12.58 9.75
C TRP A 195 -2.81 11.39 9.60
N VAL A 196 -3.14 11.10 8.38
CA VAL A 196 -4.10 10.06 8.02
C VAL A 196 -3.70 8.67 8.56
N ALA A 197 -2.41 8.46 8.80
CA ALA A 197 -1.87 7.18 9.26
C ALA A 197 -1.76 7.04 10.79
N ASP A 198 -1.90 8.13 11.55
CA ASP A 198 -1.74 8.08 12.99
C ASP A 198 -3.08 8.24 13.68
N ASP A 199 -3.68 7.16 14.09
CA ASP A 199 -4.89 7.18 14.92
C ASP A 199 -4.61 7.62 16.39
N ILE A 200 -3.51 8.34 16.62
CA ILE A 200 -3.18 8.85 17.96
C ILE A 200 -4.11 10.04 18.28
N PRO A 201 -4.89 9.96 19.35
CA PRO A 201 -5.76 11.06 19.78
C PRO A 201 -4.97 12.36 20.01
N ARG A 202 -5.56 13.49 19.67
CA ARG A 202 -4.90 14.81 19.76
C ARG A 202 -4.34 15.14 21.14
N ASP A 203 -5.06 14.76 22.18
CA ASP A 203 -4.69 14.96 23.58
C ASP A 203 -3.48 14.10 24.02
N ARG A 204 -3.07 13.14 23.22
CA ARG A 204 -1.95 12.23 23.51
C ARG A 204 -0.71 12.48 22.66
N ARG A 205 -0.72 13.44 21.75
CA ARG A 205 0.35 13.61 20.75
C ARG A 205 1.58 14.38 21.21
N ASN A 206 1.58 14.96 22.39
CA ASN A 206 2.59 15.93 22.80
C ASN A 206 2.75 17.09 21.79
N GLY A 207 1.65 17.43 21.09
CA GLY A 207 1.62 18.52 20.11
C GLY A 207 1.54 19.89 20.80
N ARG A 208 2.13 20.89 20.16
CA ARG A 208 2.04 22.29 20.59
C ARG A 208 0.84 22.97 19.91
N PRO A 209 0.33 24.12 20.40
CA PRO A 209 -0.56 24.95 19.62
C PRO A 209 0.02 25.25 18.23
N ILE A 210 -0.83 25.20 17.18
CA ILE A 210 -0.37 25.31 15.78
C ILE A 210 0.40 26.62 15.54
N GLU A 211 -0.02 27.72 16.14
CA GLU A 211 0.66 29.00 16.02
C GLU A 211 2.08 28.97 16.64
N ALA A 212 2.22 28.29 17.77
CA ALA A 212 3.51 28.12 18.42
C ALA A 212 4.46 27.20 17.64
N PHE A 213 3.91 26.14 17.03
CA PHE A 213 4.65 25.23 16.17
C PHE A 213 5.17 25.95 14.92
N LEU A 214 4.30 26.64 14.19
CA LEU A 214 4.65 27.35 12.96
C LEU A 214 5.57 28.56 13.20
N ARG A 215 5.52 29.17 14.38
CA ARG A 215 6.40 30.31 14.74
C ARG A 215 7.87 29.95 14.62
N ASP A 216 8.21 28.72 14.95
CA ASP A 216 9.59 28.25 14.97
C ASP A 216 10.12 27.81 13.60
N PHE A 217 9.27 27.80 12.56
CA PHE A 217 9.68 27.46 11.21
C PHE A 217 10.64 28.53 10.63
N PRO A 218 11.75 28.13 10.01
CA PRO A 218 12.70 29.03 9.37
C PRO A 218 12.17 29.55 8.03
N MET A 219 11.03 30.23 8.10
CA MET A 219 10.31 30.77 6.94
C MET A 219 9.99 32.25 7.15
N THR A 220 9.62 32.93 6.08
CA THR A 220 9.16 34.31 6.17
C THR A 220 7.87 34.40 7.01
N PRO A 221 7.60 35.55 7.65
CA PRO A 221 6.32 35.75 8.37
C PRO A 221 5.10 35.52 7.48
N GLU A 222 5.19 35.88 6.21
CA GLU A 222 4.13 35.68 5.23
C GLU A 222 3.86 34.21 5.00
N ALA A 223 4.89 33.40 4.71
CA ALA A 223 4.75 31.96 4.50
C ALA A 223 4.18 31.25 5.74
N ARG A 224 4.63 31.64 6.94
CA ARG A 224 4.07 31.10 8.20
C ARG A 224 2.58 31.43 8.36
N ARG A 225 2.15 32.64 7.98
CA ARG A 225 0.74 33.02 8.01
C ARG A 225 -0.08 32.21 7.02
N GLN A 226 0.40 32.02 5.78
CA GLN A 226 -0.27 31.19 4.77
C GLN A 226 -0.42 29.74 5.23
N LEU A 227 0.62 29.16 5.84
CA LEU A 227 0.52 27.83 6.44
C LEU A 227 -0.50 27.77 7.59
N LEU A 228 -0.53 28.79 8.45
CA LEU A 228 -1.52 28.85 9.52
C LEU A 228 -2.95 28.90 8.96
N ASP A 229 -3.18 29.70 7.94
CA ASP A 229 -4.49 29.80 7.29
C ASP A 229 -4.90 28.47 6.64
N LEU A 230 -3.95 27.77 6.03
CA LEU A 230 -4.16 26.43 5.48
C LEU A 230 -4.55 25.42 6.58
N PHE A 231 -3.77 25.32 7.64
CA PHE A 231 -4.01 24.36 8.72
C PHE A 231 -5.24 24.67 9.57
N THR A 232 -5.67 25.92 9.60
CA THR A 232 -6.88 26.32 10.34
C THR A 232 -8.14 26.34 9.47
N GLY A 233 -8.04 25.92 8.20
CA GLY A 233 -9.16 25.91 7.27
C GLY A 233 -9.64 27.31 6.85
N ARG A 234 -8.87 28.36 7.15
CA ARG A 234 -9.14 29.67 6.60
C ARG A 234 -8.87 29.62 5.10
N ARG A 235 -9.81 30.08 4.29
CA ARG A 235 -9.65 30.07 2.83
C ARG A 235 -8.35 30.77 2.45
N VAL A 236 -7.41 30.01 1.94
CA VAL A 236 -6.26 30.57 1.24
C VAL A 236 -6.83 31.20 -0.03
N THR A 237 -6.89 32.52 -0.05
CA THR A 237 -7.16 33.23 -1.29
C THR A 237 -5.95 32.99 -2.16
N LEU A 238 -6.07 32.19 -3.21
CA LEU A 238 -5.08 32.04 -4.27
C LEU A 238 -5.03 33.39 -5.02
N GLY A 239 -4.49 34.39 -4.37
CA GLY A 239 -4.53 35.80 -4.83
C GLY A 239 -3.76 36.06 -6.12
N HIS A 240 -2.99 35.07 -6.61
CA HIS A 240 -2.35 35.09 -7.91
C HIS A 240 -3.29 34.65 -9.04
N LEU A 241 -4.41 33.98 -8.71
CA LEU A 241 -5.42 33.59 -9.69
C LEU A 241 -6.51 34.68 -9.72
N LYS A 242 -6.51 35.45 -10.80
CA LYS A 242 -7.27 36.69 -10.91
C LYS A 242 -8.78 36.51 -11.08
N ASP A 243 -9.22 35.32 -11.48
CA ASP A 243 -10.62 35.01 -11.71
C ASP A 243 -10.95 33.54 -11.42
N ASP A 244 -12.22 33.20 -11.44
CA ASP A 244 -12.69 31.84 -11.13
C ASP A 244 -12.31 30.81 -12.20
N ALA A 245 -12.18 31.24 -13.48
CA ALA A 245 -11.77 30.34 -14.56
C ALA A 245 -10.31 29.92 -14.38
N ALA A 246 -9.42 30.84 -14.02
CA ALA A 246 -8.03 30.52 -13.72
C ALA A 246 -7.88 29.60 -12.50
N ARG A 247 -8.82 29.69 -11.54
CA ARG A 247 -8.87 28.78 -10.38
C ARG A 247 -9.33 27.38 -10.78
N GLU A 248 -10.35 27.26 -11.60
CA GLU A 248 -10.83 25.98 -12.11
C GLU A 248 -9.79 25.27 -12.97
N GLU A 249 -9.09 26.01 -13.83
CA GLU A 249 -7.98 25.49 -14.64
C GLU A 249 -6.84 24.98 -13.76
N TYR A 250 -6.45 25.73 -12.72
CA TYR A 250 -5.43 25.31 -11.76
C TYR A 250 -5.83 24.03 -11.01
N LEU A 251 -7.08 23.95 -10.55
CA LEU A 251 -7.59 22.80 -9.81
C LEU A 251 -7.80 21.56 -10.71
N ALA A 252 -8.07 21.76 -11.99
CA ALA A 252 -8.17 20.66 -12.96
C ALA A 252 -6.80 20.07 -13.37
N GLY A 253 -5.70 20.79 -13.10
CA GLY A 253 -4.32 20.35 -13.37
C GLY A 253 -3.62 19.63 -12.21
N ILE A 254 -4.30 19.50 -11.06
CA ILE A 254 -3.83 18.77 -9.89
C ILE A 254 -4.47 17.39 -9.84
#